data_818c5a0fb7ef40d21cd9d7608b9c8381
#
_entry.id   818c5a0fb7ef40d21cd9d7608b9c8381
#
_cell.length_a   1.000
_cell.length_b   1.000
_cell.length_c   1.000
_cell.angle_alpha   90.00
_cell.angle_beta   90.00
_cell.angle_gamma   90.00
#
_symmetry.space_group_name_H-M   'P 1'
#
loop_
_entity.id
_entity.type
_entity.pdbx_description
1 polymer ?
#
loop_
_entity_poly.entity_id
_entity_poly.type
_entity_poly.pdbx_seq_one_letter_code
_entity_poly.pdbx_strand_id
1 'polypeptide(L)'
;LFFAVTDSAKVSVPLGELFGRGLLPAGDAPLRVLDLGAGAGAMTLGAAAFLADAGRPVDLQVTAIDRDRPALALLSAAAADLGAALGGRVAVEARHGSLRDLAPAPGSADLVLCGSVLNELDEATRLLVIERALAAAGERGAVVVIEPALRQTSRDLHRVRDRVIERRLGHVFAPCTRGAAPCPALQRERDWCHEDRPAALPARAAQIAAATGLRDGGMKFSYLVLRREPAGLVEPAAGRTALRLVSDPRKLKGRRACLACGDGGWVELRLLARRRSEMNRGFERARRGDVALVDGPAPERLRDLGQDEAVEIVSPAGRT
;
A
#
# COMPACT_ATOMS: atom_id res chain seq x y z
N LEU A 1 17.96 3.94 12.15
CA LEU A 1 18.37 3.02 11.05
C LEU A 1 17.60 1.71 11.04
N PHE A 2 17.34 1.06 12.19
CA PHE A 2 16.62 -0.22 12.24
C PHE A 2 15.26 -0.13 11.51
N PHE A 3 14.43 0.84 11.88
CA PHE A 3 13.12 1.03 11.24
C PHE A 3 13.23 1.38 9.76
N ALA A 4 14.22 2.15 9.33
CA ALA A 4 14.40 2.44 7.91
C ALA A 4 14.60 1.17 7.08
N VAL A 5 15.40 0.21 7.58
CA VAL A 5 15.63 -1.07 6.92
C VAL A 5 14.40 -1.96 6.93
N THR A 6 13.68 -2.04 8.06
CA THR A 6 12.47 -2.88 8.18
C THR A 6 11.29 -2.30 7.41
N ASP A 7 11.20 -0.98 7.32
CA ASP A 7 10.10 -0.28 6.68
C ASP A 7 10.27 -0.19 5.16
N SER A 8 11.51 -0.30 4.64
CA SER A 8 11.76 -0.26 3.21
C SER A 8 11.03 -1.36 2.42
N ALA A 9 10.85 -2.53 3.01
CA ALA A 9 10.11 -3.61 2.38
C ALA A 9 8.61 -3.35 2.22
N LYS A 10 8.02 -2.46 3.03
CA LYS A 10 6.56 -2.19 3.01
C LYS A 10 6.09 -1.57 1.69
N VAL A 11 6.93 -0.77 1.05
CA VAL A 11 6.57 -0.09 -0.19
C VAL A 11 6.41 -1.05 -1.37
N SER A 12 6.98 -2.25 -1.29
CA SER A 12 6.87 -3.27 -2.33
C SER A 12 5.41 -3.69 -2.59
N VAL A 13 4.55 -3.66 -1.57
CA VAL A 13 3.13 -4.04 -1.72
C VAL A 13 2.39 -3.02 -2.60
N PRO A 14 2.29 -1.73 -2.27
CA PRO A 14 1.61 -0.76 -3.14
C PRO A 14 2.29 -0.58 -4.50
N LEU A 15 3.62 -0.68 -4.59
CA LEU A 15 4.31 -0.63 -5.88
C LEU A 15 4.02 -1.86 -6.74
N GLY A 16 3.95 -3.06 -6.16
CA GLY A 16 3.55 -4.27 -6.86
C GLY A 16 2.13 -4.18 -7.42
N GLU A 17 1.21 -3.57 -6.68
CA GLU A 17 -0.16 -3.32 -7.12
C GLU A 17 -0.21 -2.32 -8.30
N LEU A 18 0.54 -1.22 -8.23
CA LEU A 18 0.67 -0.26 -9.34
C LEU A 18 1.33 -0.91 -10.56
N PHE A 19 2.40 -1.67 -10.35
CA PHE A 19 3.13 -2.38 -11.40
C PHE A 19 2.26 -3.42 -12.11
N GLY A 20 1.56 -4.25 -11.35
CA GLY A 20 0.65 -5.26 -11.88
C GLY A 20 -0.50 -4.70 -12.72
N ARG A 21 -0.83 -3.41 -12.54
CA ARG A 21 -1.81 -2.66 -13.33
C ARG A 21 -1.20 -1.81 -14.45
N GLY A 22 0.11 -1.85 -14.65
CA GLY A 22 0.80 -1.01 -15.63
C GLY A 22 0.74 0.49 -15.34
N LEU A 23 0.58 0.87 -14.07
CA LEU A 23 0.40 2.26 -13.62
C LEU A 23 1.70 2.92 -13.13
N LEU A 24 2.82 2.19 -13.15
CA LEU A 24 4.14 2.79 -13.02
C LEU A 24 4.68 3.09 -14.43
N PRO A 25 5.33 4.26 -14.64
CA PRO A 25 5.89 4.60 -15.94
C PRO A 25 6.77 3.47 -16.49
N ALA A 26 6.54 3.09 -17.73
CA ALA A 26 7.34 2.11 -18.46
C ALA A 26 8.16 2.86 -19.51
N GLY A 27 9.48 2.80 -19.45
CA GLY A 27 10.35 3.47 -20.42
C GLY A 27 11.76 3.67 -19.87
N ASP A 28 12.63 4.27 -20.70
CA ASP A 28 14.03 4.51 -20.38
C ASP A 28 14.26 5.81 -19.60
N ALA A 29 13.21 6.62 -19.42
CA ALA A 29 13.32 7.84 -18.61
C ALA A 29 13.39 7.51 -17.12
N PRO A 30 14.19 8.26 -16.32
CA PRO A 30 14.22 8.12 -14.89
C PRO A 30 12.83 8.25 -14.25
N LEU A 31 12.51 7.40 -13.29
CA LEU A 31 11.31 7.53 -12.47
C LEU A 31 11.46 8.74 -11.55
N ARG A 32 10.62 9.76 -11.73
CA ARG A 32 10.65 10.97 -10.90
C ARG A 32 9.88 10.70 -9.60
N VAL A 33 10.61 10.74 -8.49
CA VAL A 33 10.08 10.44 -7.15
C VAL A 33 10.12 11.68 -6.28
N LEU A 34 9.02 11.97 -5.59
CA LEU A 34 8.97 12.95 -4.51
C LEU A 34 8.75 12.20 -3.20
N ASP A 35 9.75 12.19 -2.30
CA ASP A 35 9.69 11.51 -1.00
C ASP A 35 9.44 12.53 0.12
N LEU A 36 8.25 12.50 0.70
CA LEU A 36 7.75 13.45 1.70
C LEU A 36 7.93 12.90 3.11
N GLY A 37 8.73 13.59 3.92
CA GLY A 37 9.18 13.08 5.22
C GLY A 37 10.11 11.89 5.03
N ALA A 38 11.08 12.04 4.10
CA ALA A 38 11.92 10.96 3.63
C ALA A 38 12.77 10.30 4.72
N GLY A 39 13.08 11.04 5.79
CA GLY A 39 13.96 10.55 6.86
C GLY A 39 15.26 9.97 6.29
N ALA A 40 15.64 8.77 6.74
CA ALA A 40 16.79 8.02 6.22
C ALA A 40 16.47 7.21 4.96
N GLY A 41 15.34 7.45 4.27
CA GLY A 41 15.05 6.95 2.94
C GLY A 41 14.38 5.58 2.85
N ALA A 42 13.67 5.13 3.87
CA ALA A 42 13.01 3.83 3.84
C ALA A 42 12.19 3.61 2.56
N MET A 43 11.36 4.57 2.17
CA MET A 43 10.50 4.45 1.00
C MET A 43 11.28 4.53 -0.31
N THR A 44 12.20 5.48 -0.44
CA THR A 44 13.07 5.63 -1.62
C THR A 44 13.92 4.38 -1.87
N LEU A 45 14.61 3.89 -0.83
CA LEU A 45 15.46 2.69 -0.94
C LEU A 45 14.64 1.43 -1.24
N GLY A 46 13.46 1.31 -0.61
CA GLY A 46 12.53 0.23 -0.89
C GLY A 46 11.98 0.26 -2.32
N ALA A 47 11.74 1.45 -2.88
CA ALA A 47 11.31 1.60 -4.26
C ALA A 47 12.41 1.17 -5.25
N ALA A 48 13.66 1.54 -4.99
CA ALA A 48 14.80 1.09 -5.80
C ALA A 48 14.95 -0.44 -5.78
N ALA A 49 14.88 -1.05 -4.58
CA ALA A 49 14.93 -2.50 -4.44
C ALA A 49 13.76 -3.18 -5.16
N PHE A 50 12.54 -2.66 -5.04
CA PHE A 50 11.37 -3.17 -5.74
C PHE A 50 11.56 -3.16 -7.27
N LEU A 51 12.10 -2.09 -7.85
CA LEU A 51 12.34 -2.02 -9.29
C LEU A 51 13.34 -3.11 -9.74
N ALA A 52 14.43 -3.31 -8.99
CA ALA A 52 15.39 -4.37 -9.27
C ALA A 52 14.74 -5.76 -9.21
N ASP A 53 13.98 -6.05 -8.16
CA ASP A 53 13.27 -7.32 -7.98
C ASP A 53 12.21 -7.56 -9.07
N ALA A 54 11.59 -6.50 -9.59
CA ALA A 54 10.65 -6.54 -10.70
C ALA A 54 11.34 -6.63 -12.08
N GLY A 55 12.67 -6.75 -12.12
CA GLY A 55 13.44 -6.79 -13.38
C GLY A 55 13.38 -5.48 -14.18
N ARG A 56 13.16 -4.34 -13.51
CA ARG A 56 13.09 -3.02 -14.11
C ARG A 56 14.42 -2.27 -13.95
N PRO A 57 14.77 -1.37 -14.89
CA PRO A 57 15.89 -0.47 -14.69
C PRO A 57 15.76 0.32 -13.39
N VAL A 58 16.82 0.36 -12.60
CA VAL A 58 16.90 1.18 -11.39
C VAL A 58 17.47 2.54 -11.80
N ASP A 59 16.59 3.44 -12.24
CA ASP A 59 16.94 4.83 -12.53
C ASP A 59 15.89 5.75 -11.89
N LEU A 60 16.24 6.29 -10.72
CA LEU A 60 15.35 7.15 -9.93
C LEU A 60 15.96 8.56 -9.82
N GLN A 61 15.12 9.55 -10.09
CA GLN A 61 15.39 10.95 -9.78
C GLN A 61 14.51 11.36 -8.61
N VAL A 62 15.09 11.47 -7.43
CA VAL A 62 14.38 11.66 -6.17
C VAL A 62 14.56 13.07 -5.66
N THR A 63 13.44 13.77 -5.40
CA THR A 63 13.43 14.94 -4.53
C THR A 63 12.95 14.49 -3.15
N ALA A 64 13.84 14.48 -2.17
CA ALA A 64 13.58 14.05 -0.80
C ALA A 64 13.46 15.26 0.13
N ILE A 65 12.34 15.38 0.84
CA ILE A 65 12.06 16.49 1.74
C ILE A 65 11.93 15.97 3.17
N ASP A 66 12.72 16.51 4.08
CA ASP A 66 12.63 16.24 5.51
C ASP A 66 13.15 17.42 6.33
N ARG A 67 12.74 17.48 7.61
CA ARG A 67 13.26 18.45 8.61
C ARG A 67 14.55 17.98 9.28
N ASP A 68 14.94 16.71 9.11
CA ASP A 68 16.14 16.11 9.68
C ASP A 68 17.28 16.06 8.65
N ARG A 69 18.20 17.05 8.71
CA ARG A 69 19.37 17.11 7.83
C ARG A 69 20.30 15.90 7.93
N PRO A 70 20.64 15.39 9.13
CA PRO A 70 21.40 14.15 9.27
C PRO A 70 20.75 12.95 8.59
N ALA A 71 19.43 12.78 8.71
CA ALA A 71 18.70 11.71 8.05
C ALA A 71 18.76 11.82 6.52
N LEU A 72 18.58 13.03 5.98
CA LEU A 72 18.70 13.29 4.54
C LEU A 72 20.13 13.00 4.00
N ALA A 73 21.15 13.30 4.77
CA ALA A 73 22.54 12.97 4.40
C ALA A 73 22.76 11.46 4.33
N LEU A 74 22.21 10.70 5.30
CA LEU A 74 22.22 9.23 5.28
C LEU A 74 21.47 8.66 4.08
N LEU A 75 20.28 9.21 3.77
CA LEU A 75 19.53 8.81 2.57
C LEU A 75 20.38 9.01 1.30
N SER A 76 20.98 10.19 1.13
CA SER A 76 21.77 10.49 -0.08
C SER A 76 22.93 9.51 -0.28
N ALA A 77 23.66 9.20 0.80
CA ALA A 77 24.75 8.23 0.75
C ALA A 77 24.23 6.81 0.46
N ALA A 78 23.24 6.34 1.22
CA ALA A 78 22.68 4.99 1.05
C ALA A 78 22.03 4.79 -0.33
N ALA A 79 21.42 5.83 -0.90
CA ALA A 79 20.81 5.78 -2.22
C ALA A 79 21.85 5.62 -3.34
N ALA A 80 22.95 6.34 -3.25
CA ALA A 80 24.05 6.22 -4.21
C ALA A 80 24.67 4.81 -4.17
N ASP A 81 24.97 4.31 -2.96
CA ASP A 81 25.54 2.97 -2.76
C ASP A 81 24.58 1.87 -3.26
N LEU A 82 23.31 1.97 -2.92
CA LEU A 82 22.30 1.00 -3.36
C LEU A 82 22.11 1.04 -4.88
N GLY A 83 22.02 2.22 -5.48
CA GLY A 83 21.90 2.37 -6.93
C GLY A 83 23.05 1.66 -7.65
N ALA A 84 24.29 1.90 -7.23
CA ALA A 84 25.47 1.24 -7.77
C ALA A 84 25.44 -0.29 -7.57
N ALA A 85 25.04 -0.75 -6.37
CA ALA A 85 24.94 -2.18 -6.07
C ALA A 85 23.87 -2.91 -6.89
N LEU A 86 22.81 -2.20 -7.29
CA LEU A 86 21.73 -2.72 -8.16
C LEU A 86 22.02 -2.53 -9.66
N GLY A 87 23.22 -2.05 -10.03
CA GLY A 87 23.57 -1.81 -11.43
C GLY A 87 22.82 -0.66 -12.08
N GLY A 88 22.35 0.31 -11.28
CA GLY A 88 21.55 1.43 -11.73
C GLY A 88 21.93 2.75 -11.04
N ARG A 89 20.97 3.67 -10.97
CA ARG A 89 21.17 5.00 -10.39
C ARG A 89 20.00 5.41 -9.50
N VAL A 90 20.30 5.93 -8.31
CA VAL A 90 19.35 6.62 -7.43
C VAL A 90 19.92 8.00 -7.10
N ALA A 91 19.50 9.00 -7.86
CA ALA A 91 19.97 10.37 -7.69
C ALA A 91 19.03 11.11 -6.73
N VAL A 92 19.53 11.57 -5.59
CA VAL A 92 18.75 12.25 -4.55
C VAL A 92 19.10 13.72 -4.48
N GLU A 93 18.09 14.56 -4.69
CA GLU A 93 18.11 15.97 -4.30
C GLU A 93 17.48 16.11 -2.92
N ALA A 94 18.30 16.25 -1.89
CA ALA A 94 17.87 16.40 -0.51
C ALA A 94 17.50 17.86 -0.21
N ARG A 95 16.25 18.10 0.19
CA ARG A 95 15.72 19.42 0.54
C ARG A 95 15.29 19.43 2.01
N HIS A 96 16.00 20.22 2.81
CA HIS A 96 15.61 20.46 4.19
C HIS A 96 14.41 21.41 4.25
N GLY A 97 13.30 20.97 4.85
CA GLY A 97 12.10 21.80 4.93
C GLY A 97 10.94 21.14 5.67
N SER A 98 9.90 21.94 5.88
CA SER A 98 8.64 21.48 6.47
C SER A 98 7.64 21.09 5.39
N LEU A 99 6.88 20.02 5.62
CA LEU A 99 5.78 19.64 4.72
C LEU A 99 4.63 20.65 4.74
N ARG A 100 4.57 21.53 5.78
CA ARG A 100 3.61 22.63 5.83
C ARG A 100 3.86 23.68 4.76
N ASP A 101 5.12 23.83 4.36
CA ASP A 101 5.56 24.83 3.38
C ASP A 101 5.75 24.23 1.98
N LEU A 102 5.38 22.95 1.83
CA LEU A 102 5.51 22.21 0.57
C LEU A 102 4.71 22.90 -0.55
N ALA A 103 5.38 23.23 -1.65
CA ALA A 103 4.76 23.79 -2.84
C ALA A 103 5.38 23.16 -4.11
N PRO A 104 5.15 21.87 -4.36
CA PRO A 104 5.69 21.20 -5.53
C PRO A 104 5.00 21.69 -6.80
N ALA A 105 5.73 21.74 -7.90
CA ALA A 105 5.13 22.03 -9.20
C ALA A 105 4.15 20.90 -9.59
N PRO A 106 2.99 21.23 -10.17
CA PRO A 106 2.05 20.21 -10.64
C PRO A 106 2.69 19.28 -11.68
N GLY A 107 2.45 17.96 -11.55
CA GLY A 107 3.00 16.94 -12.45
C GLY A 107 4.51 16.78 -12.39
N SER A 108 5.17 17.25 -11.32
CA SER A 108 6.62 17.19 -11.16
C SER A 108 7.14 15.79 -10.76
N ALA A 109 6.27 14.88 -10.34
CA ALA A 109 6.63 13.53 -9.93
C ALA A 109 5.72 12.48 -10.60
N ASP A 110 6.28 11.31 -10.88
CA ASP A 110 5.53 10.14 -11.33
C ASP A 110 5.04 9.33 -10.13
N LEU A 111 5.80 9.40 -9.04
CA LEU A 111 5.51 8.72 -7.79
C LEU A 111 5.79 9.66 -6.61
N VAL A 112 4.80 9.84 -5.75
CA VAL A 112 4.97 10.54 -4.48
C VAL A 112 4.90 9.51 -3.35
N LEU A 113 5.92 9.48 -2.51
CA LEU A 113 6.04 8.60 -1.36
C LEU A 113 5.83 9.39 -0.06
N CYS A 114 5.13 8.81 0.89
CA CYS A 114 4.85 9.38 2.19
C CYS A 114 4.83 8.26 3.23
N GLY A 115 5.95 8.00 3.88
CA GLY A 115 6.13 6.88 4.80
C GLY A 115 6.28 7.29 6.25
N SER A 116 5.32 6.90 7.12
CA SER A 116 5.36 7.13 8.57
C SER A 116 5.49 8.61 8.96
N VAL A 117 4.85 9.51 8.21
CA VAL A 117 4.95 10.95 8.41
C VAL A 117 3.60 11.62 8.67
N LEU A 118 2.50 11.12 8.10
CA LEU A 118 1.18 11.73 8.32
C LEU A 118 0.75 11.61 9.79
N ASN A 119 1.17 10.56 10.47
CA ASN A 119 0.86 10.37 11.90
C ASN A 119 1.46 11.46 12.81
N GLU A 120 2.49 12.20 12.35
CA GLU A 120 3.10 13.32 13.06
C GLU A 120 2.38 14.66 12.84
N LEU A 121 1.40 14.70 11.92
CA LEU A 121 0.71 15.91 11.50
C LEU A 121 -0.70 15.98 12.11
N ASP A 122 -1.21 17.19 12.28
CA ASP A 122 -2.63 17.43 12.56
C ASP A 122 -3.51 17.12 11.33
N GLU A 123 -4.83 16.94 11.54
CA GLU A 123 -5.77 16.54 10.47
C GLU A 123 -5.77 17.51 9.28
N ALA A 124 -5.75 18.81 9.53
CA ALA A 124 -5.76 19.83 8.46
C ALA A 124 -4.49 19.77 7.63
N THR A 125 -3.33 19.62 8.28
CA THR A 125 -2.03 19.51 7.62
C THR A 125 -1.92 18.19 6.83
N ARG A 126 -2.43 17.08 7.36
CA ARG A 126 -2.47 15.80 6.61
C ARG A 126 -3.17 15.97 5.27
N LEU A 127 -4.34 16.61 5.28
CA LEU A 127 -5.11 16.80 4.05
C LEU A 127 -4.41 17.75 3.08
N LEU A 128 -3.84 18.85 3.58
CA LEU A 128 -3.05 19.79 2.76
C LEU A 128 -1.85 19.09 2.08
N VAL A 129 -1.12 18.24 2.81
CA VAL A 129 0.00 17.47 2.27
C VAL A 129 -0.48 16.52 1.17
N ILE A 130 -1.61 15.84 1.36
CA ILE A 130 -2.19 14.95 0.34
C ILE A 130 -2.66 15.71 -0.90
N GLU A 131 -3.29 16.85 -0.75
CA GLU A 131 -3.69 17.71 -1.89
C GLU A 131 -2.48 18.11 -2.74
N ARG A 132 -1.40 18.54 -2.07
CA ARG A 132 -0.15 18.93 -2.72
C ARG A 132 0.58 17.74 -3.34
N ALA A 133 0.57 16.58 -2.68
CA ALA A 133 1.10 15.33 -3.20
C ALA A 133 0.38 14.89 -4.49
N LEU A 134 -0.97 14.97 -4.51
CA LEU A 134 -1.77 14.69 -5.71
C LEU A 134 -1.51 15.69 -6.82
N ALA A 135 -1.31 16.97 -6.49
CA ALA A 135 -0.93 17.98 -7.49
C ALA A 135 0.45 17.66 -8.09
N ALA A 136 1.43 17.29 -7.27
CA ALA A 136 2.77 16.89 -7.72
C ALA A 136 2.75 15.64 -8.60
N ALA A 137 1.94 14.64 -8.26
CA ALA A 137 1.78 13.42 -9.05
C ALA A 137 1.09 13.68 -10.41
N GLY A 138 0.31 14.74 -10.52
CA GLY A 138 -0.46 15.04 -11.74
C GLY A 138 -1.53 13.99 -12.04
N GLU A 139 -1.98 13.92 -13.28
CA GLU A 139 -3.08 13.02 -13.68
C GLU A 139 -2.65 11.54 -13.65
N ARG A 140 -1.47 11.21 -14.18
CA ARG A 140 -1.01 9.83 -14.36
C ARG A 140 -0.16 9.28 -13.22
N GLY A 141 0.41 10.13 -12.38
CA GLY A 141 1.22 9.70 -11.25
C GLY A 141 0.40 9.08 -10.11
N ALA A 142 1.10 8.60 -9.10
CA ALA A 142 0.51 8.00 -7.92
C ALA A 142 1.11 8.55 -6.63
N VAL A 143 0.26 8.66 -5.59
CA VAL A 143 0.67 8.98 -4.23
C VAL A 143 0.55 7.71 -3.38
N VAL A 144 1.65 7.27 -2.80
CA VAL A 144 1.72 6.10 -1.92
C VAL A 144 1.94 6.58 -0.49
N VAL A 145 0.99 6.32 0.38
CA VAL A 145 1.08 6.62 1.81
C VAL A 145 1.19 5.30 2.57
N ILE A 146 2.17 5.20 3.46
CA ILE A 146 2.38 4.03 4.33
C ILE A 146 2.51 4.52 5.76
N GLU A 147 1.71 3.94 6.65
CA GLU A 147 1.67 4.32 8.07
C GLU A 147 1.78 3.07 8.98
N PRO A 148 2.28 3.21 10.20
CA PRO A 148 2.29 2.12 11.17
C PRO A 148 0.90 1.53 11.39
N ALA A 149 0.79 0.20 11.54
CA ALA A 149 -0.48 -0.49 11.80
C ALA A 149 -0.95 -0.31 13.25
N LEU A 150 -0.90 0.91 13.77
CA LEU A 150 -1.50 1.27 15.04
C LEU A 150 -2.95 1.69 14.82
N ARG A 151 -3.84 1.32 15.73
CA ARG A 151 -5.29 1.60 15.58
C ARG A 151 -5.55 3.07 15.26
N GLN A 152 -4.98 3.99 16.04
CA GLN A 152 -5.22 5.43 15.83
C GLN A 152 -4.67 5.89 14.49
N THR A 153 -3.41 5.58 14.18
CA THR A 153 -2.73 5.95 12.94
C THR A 153 -3.45 5.41 11.70
N SER A 154 -3.85 4.13 11.75
CA SER A 154 -4.63 3.51 10.67
C SER A 154 -5.98 4.20 10.47
N ARG A 155 -6.69 4.53 11.56
CA ARG A 155 -7.99 5.23 11.49
C ARG A 155 -7.83 6.65 10.96
N ASP A 156 -6.75 7.35 11.30
CA ASP A 156 -6.45 8.67 10.74
C ASP A 156 -6.22 8.59 9.23
N LEU A 157 -5.49 7.57 8.75
CA LEU A 157 -5.34 7.32 7.31
C LEU A 157 -6.68 7.00 6.63
N HIS A 158 -7.58 6.26 7.30
CA HIS A 158 -8.92 6.00 6.76
C HIS A 158 -9.78 7.28 6.69
N ARG A 159 -9.63 8.22 7.63
CA ARG A 159 -10.26 9.54 7.54
C ARG A 159 -9.72 10.35 6.36
N VAL A 160 -8.41 10.33 6.16
CA VAL A 160 -7.79 10.96 4.98
C VAL A 160 -8.38 10.37 3.69
N ARG A 161 -8.51 9.05 3.60
CA ARG A 161 -9.15 8.35 2.47
C ARG A 161 -10.55 8.89 2.21
N ASP A 162 -11.38 8.96 3.23
CA ASP A 162 -12.78 9.42 3.08
C ASP A 162 -12.83 10.90 2.69
N ARG A 163 -11.97 11.76 3.27
CA ARG A 163 -11.87 13.18 2.91
C ARG A 163 -11.42 13.42 1.46
N VAL A 164 -10.48 12.61 0.96
CA VAL A 164 -10.06 12.68 -0.45
C VAL A 164 -11.24 12.46 -1.38
N ILE A 165 -12.07 11.46 -1.08
CA ILE A 165 -13.26 11.13 -1.87
C ILE A 165 -14.34 12.21 -1.74
N GLU A 166 -14.68 12.64 -0.52
CA GLU A 166 -15.69 13.66 -0.24
C GLU A 166 -15.37 14.97 -0.95
N ARG A 167 -14.10 15.37 -0.95
CA ARG A 167 -13.65 16.60 -1.60
C ARG A 167 -13.31 16.46 -3.08
N ARG A 168 -13.44 15.24 -3.63
CA ARG A 168 -13.12 14.95 -5.04
C ARG A 168 -11.69 15.33 -5.42
N LEU A 169 -10.73 15.14 -4.50
CA LEU A 169 -9.32 15.45 -4.75
C LEU A 169 -8.64 14.42 -5.63
N GLY A 170 -9.15 13.18 -5.62
CA GLY A 170 -8.62 12.06 -6.37
C GLY A 170 -9.40 10.78 -6.09
N HIS A 171 -8.86 9.67 -6.58
CA HIS A 171 -9.42 8.33 -6.47
C HIS A 171 -8.51 7.43 -5.63
N VAL A 172 -9.14 6.51 -4.89
CA VAL A 172 -8.42 5.46 -4.16
C VAL A 172 -8.19 4.30 -5.11
N PHE A 173 -6.93 4.07 -5.46
CA PHE A 173 -6.51 2.93 -6.26
C PHE A 173 -6.38 1.67 -5.41
N ALA A 174 -5.70 1.76 -4.25
CA ALA A 174 -5.44 0.64 -3.34
C ALA A 174 -5.42 1.12 -1.87
N PRO A 175 -5.64 0.23 -0.91
CA PRO A 175 -5.93 -1.22 -0.99
C PRO A 175 -7.41 -1.54 -1.27
N CYS A 176 -8.27 -0.51 -1.33
CA CYS A 176 -9.71 -0.67 -1.36
C CYS A 176 -10.19 -1.09 -2.76
N THR A 177 -11.10 -2.07 -2.81
CA THR A 177 -11.87 -2.42 -4.02
C THR A 177 -13.22 -1.71 -4.06
N ARG A 178 -13.53 -0.91 -3.04
CA ARG A 178 -14.77 -0.15 -2.93
C ARG A 178 -14.64 1.26 -3.48
N GLY A 179 -15.72 1.74 -4.08
CA GLY A 179 -15.80 3.09 -4.63
C GLY A 179 -15.94 4.19 -3.56
N ALA A 180 -16.91 5.08 -3.75
CA ALA A 180 -17.07 6.30 -2.95
C ALA A 180 -17.63 6.11 -1.53
N ALA A 181 -18.11 4.91 -1.17
CA ALA A 181 -18.71 4.69 0.14
C ALA A 181 -17.69 4.85 1.28
N PRO A 182 -18.09 5.40 2.46
CA PRO A 182 -17.22 5.61 3.60
C PRO A 182 -16.52 4.33 4.09
N CYS A 183 -15.33 4.47 4.68
CA CYS A 183 -14.56 3.32 5.16
C CYS A 183 -15.30 2.59 6.30
N PRO A 184 -15.62 1.29 6.17
CA PRO A 184 -16.36 0.56 7.21
C PRO A 184 -15.55 0.37 8.50
N ALA A 185 -14.22 0.47 8.44
CA ALA A 185 -13.36 0.44 9.63
C ALA A 185 -13.55 1.66 10.55
N LEU A 186 -14.21 2.72 10.08
CA LEU A 186 -14.53 3.88 10.91
C LEU A 186 -15.87 3.79 11.64
N GLN A 187 -16.72 2.82 11.29
CA GLN A 187 -18.05 2.66 11.88
C GLN A 187 -18.02 2.28 13.37
N ARG A 188 -16.99 1.54 13.79
CA ARG A 188 -16.80 1.16 15.20
C ARG A 188 -15.42 1.60 15.67
N GLU A 189 -15.32 2.14 16.87
CA GLU A 189 -14.08 2.69 17.39
C GLU A 189 -12.95 1.65 17.51
N ARG A 190 -13.28 0.40 17.80
CA ARG A 190 -12.32 -0.70 17.95
C ARG A 190 -11.75 -1.22 16.63
N ASP A 191 -12.36 -0.85 15.49
CA ASP A 191 -12.03 -1.43 14.19
C ASP A 191 -11.00 -0.55 13.44
N TRP A 192 -10.07 -1.20 12.75
CA TRP A 192 -9.12 -0.58 11.82
C TRP A 192 -8.67 -1.60 10.75
N CYS A 193 -8.25 -1.11 9.61
CA CYS A 193 -7.76 -1.91 8.50
C CYS A 193 -6.24 -1.73 8.34
N HIS A 194 -5.52 -2.82 8.10
CA HIS A 194 -4.07 -2.83 7.90
C HIS A 194 -3.65 -4.07 7.11
N GLU A 195 -2.45 -4.05 6.56
CA GLU A 195 -1.77 -5.22 6.01
C GLU A 195 -0.95 -5.93 7.10
N ASP A 196 -0.82 -7.24 6.95
CA ASP A 196 0.03 -8.10 7.77
C ASP A 196 0.64 -9.15 6.83
N ARG A 197 1.90 -8.94 6.47
CA ARG A 197 2.61 -9.78 5.51
C ARG A 197 3.81 -10.45 6.18
N PRO A 198 4.08 -11.73 5.89
CA PRO A 198 5.34 -12.32 6.28
C PRO A 198 6.49 -11.57 5.62
N ALA A 199 7.52 -11.27 6.37
CA ALA A 199 8.76 -10.72 5.86
C ALA A 199 9.92 -11.26 6.69
N ALA A 200 11.00 -11.63 6.02
CA ALA A 200 12.26 -11.96 6.68
C ALA A 200 13.07 -10.67 6.84
N LEU A 201 13.58 -10.43 8.04
CA LEU A 201 14.52 -9.35 8.26
C LEU A 201 15.90 -9.73 7.68
N PRO A 202 16.65 -8.78 7.12
CA PRO A 202 18.07 -8.98 6.84
C PRO A 202 18.80 -9.44 8.10
N ALA A 203 19.80 -10.31 7.96
CA ALA A 203 20.46 -10.99 9.10
C ALA A 203 20.88 -10.03 10.23
N ARG A 204 21.44 -8.88 9.87
CA ARG A 204 21.88 -7.85 10.84
C ARG A 204 20.70 -7.18 11.56
N ALA A 205 19.60 -6.94 10.87
CA ALA A 205 18.37 -6.41 11.49
C ALA A 205 17.74 -7.44 12.41
N ALA A 206 17.74 -8.72 12.03
CA ALA A 206 17.26 -9.82 12.89
C ALA A 206 18.08 -9.95 14.18
N GLN A 207 19.42 -9.80 14.11
CA GLN A 207 20.29 -9.78 15.29
C GLN A 207 19.96 -8.60 16.23
N ILE A 208 19.75 -7.40 15.68
CA ILE A 208 19.36 -6.22 16.46
C ILE A 208 17.99 -6.45 17.11
N ALA A 209 17.02 -6.98 16.36
CA ALA A 209 15.69 -7.27 16.86
C ALA A 209 15.74 -8.25 18.04
N ALA A 210 16.51 -9.33 17.91
CA ALA A 210 16.72 -10.32 18.98
C ALA A 210 17.37 -9.70 20.23
N ALA A 211 18.39 -8.85 20.04
CA ALA A 211 19.12 -8.22 21.15
C ALA A 211 18.30 -7.14 21.87
N THR A 212 17.35 -6.51 21.20
CA THR A 212 16.53 -5.41 21.73
C THR A 212 15.11 -5.80 22.10
N GLY A 213 14.72 -7.05 21.89
CA GLY A 213 13.35 -7.54 22.11
C GLY A 213 12.32 -6.97 21.14
N LEU A 214 12.76 -6.39 20.02
CA LEU A 214 11.87 -5.94 18.95
C LEU A 214 11.30 -7.15 18.21
N ARG A 215 10.02 -7.06 17.82
CA ARG A 215 9.37 -8.14 17.07
C ARG A 215 9.87 -8.19 15.64
N ASP A 216 10.23 -9.36 15.15
CA ASP A 216 10.69 -9.65 13.80
C ASP A 216 9.65 -10.38 12.93
N GLY A 217 8.42 -10.51 13.42
CA GLY A 217 7.37 -11.40 12.90
C GLY A 217 6.59 -10.85 11.69
N GLY A 218 7.21 -10.14 10.76
CA GLY A 218 6.56 -9.68 9.54
C GLY A 218 6.28 -8.17 9.46
N MET A 219 5.73 -7.75 8.32
CA MET A 219 5.41 -6.35 8.03
C MET A 219 3.96 -6.05 8.41
N LYS A 220 3.75 -5.16 9.38
CA LYS A 220 2.42 -4.64 9.72
C LYS A 220 2.36 -3.15 9.43
N PHE A 221 1.46 -2.75 8.53
CA PHE A 221 1.32 -1.37 8.10
C PHE A 221 -0.08 -1.11 7.55
N SER A 222 -0.52 0.14 7.60
CA SER A 222 -1.66 0.61 6.83
C SER A 222 -1.15 1.40 5.65
N TYR A 223 -1.83 1.34 4.51
CA TYR A 223 -1.43 2.10 3.34
C TYR A 223 -2.61 2.60 2.54
N LEU A 224 -2.33 3.57 1.69
CA LEU A 224 -3.27 4.17 0.76
C LEU A 224 -2.52 4.55 -0.52
N VAL A 225 -3.07 4.16 -1.66
CA VAL A 225 -2.59 4.62 -2.97
C VAL A 225 -3.67 5.48 -3.60
N LEU A 226 -3.30 6.71 -3.92
CA LEU A 226 -4.20 7.71 -4.49
C LEU A 226 -3.72 8.11 -5.89
N ARG A 227 -4.66 8.38 -6.78
CA ARG A 227 -4.43 8.89 -8.14
C ARG A 227 -5.48 9.94 -8.49
N ARG A 228 -5.16 10.84 -9.39
CA ARG A 228 -6.15 11.77 -9.95
C ARG A 228 -7.01 11.09 -11.01
N GLU A 229 -6.39 10.34 -11.91
CA GLU A 229 -7.09 9.52 -12.89
C GLU A 229 -7.67 8.26 -12.23
N PRO A 230 -8.96 7.95 -12.44
CA PRO A 230 -9.59 6.78 -11.85
C PRO A 230 -8.96 5.49 -12.40
N ALA A 231 -8.63 4.60 -11.49
CA ALA A 231 -8.18 3.25 -11.82
C ALA A 231 -8.56 2.31 -10.66
N GLY A 232 -9.04 1.13 -10.98
CA GLY A 232 -9.33 0.10 -9.99
C GLY A 232 -8.12 -0.81 -9.75
N LEU A 233 -7.99 -1.30 -8.52
CA LEU A 233 -7.00 -2.33 -8.17
C LEU A 233 -7.20 -3.60 -9.02
N VAL A 234 -8.44 -3.95 -9.26
CA VAL A 234 -8.90 -5.00 -10.18
C VAL A 234 -10.11 -4.47 -10.95
N GLU A 235 -10.35 -5.05 -12.13
CA GLU A 235 -11.53 -4.76 -12.95
C GLU A 235 -12.35 -6.02 -13.07
N PRO A 236 -13.37 -6.21 -12.21
CA PRO A 236 -14.22 -7.38 -12.27
C PRO A 236 -15.04 -7.35 -13.57
N ALA A 237 -15.22 -8.51 -14.19
CA ALA A 237 -16.16 -8.66 -15.31
C ALA A 237 -17.59 -8.30 -14.89
N ALA A 238 -18.44 -7.96 -15.85
CA ALA A 238 -19.85 -7.65 -15.59
C ALA A 238 -20.53 -8.77 -14.79
N GLY A 239 -21.29 -8.40 -13.78
CA GLY A 239 -21.96 -9.34 -12.89
C GLY A 239 -21.07 -9.95 -11.79
N ARG A 240 -19.81 -9.53 -11.66
CA ARG A 240 -18.92 -9.98 -10.59
C ARG A 240 -18.58 -8.84 -9.63
N THR A 241 -18.29 -9.20 -8.40
CA THR A 241 -17.90 -8.26 -7.32
C THR A 241 -16.49 -8.57 -6.86
N ALA A 242 -15.69 -7.51 -6.65
CA ALA A 242 -14.35 -7.59 -6.07
C ALA A 242 -14.41 -7.39 -4.56
N LEU A 243 -13.85 -8.32 -3.81
CA LEU A 243 -13.78 -8.29 -2.34
C LEU A 243 -12.32 -8.39 -1.90
N ARG A 244 -11.77 -7.32 -1.32
CA ARG A 244 -10.42 -7.35 -0.71
C ARG A 244 -10.44 -8.18 0.56
N LEU A 245 -9.60 -9.20 0.66
CA LEU A 245 -9.46 -9.99 1.88
C LEU A 245 -8.66 -9.20 2.92
N VAL A 246 -9.30 -8.85 4.02
CA VAL A 246 -8.70 -8.06 5.11
C VAL A 246 -8.26 -8.93 6.30
N SER A 247 -8.46 -10.23 6.21
CA SER A 247 -7.88 -11.24 7.09
C SER A 247 -7.58 -12.53 6.32
N ASP A 248 -6.67 -13.36 6.85
CA ASP A 248 -6.43 -14.67 6.26
C ASP A 248 -7.65 -15.60 6.42
N PRO A 249 -7.94 -16.45 5.40
CA PRO A 249 -8.95 -17.48 5.52
C PRO A 249 -8.58 -18.51 6.59
N ARG A 250 -9.31 -18.50 7.70
CA ARG A 250 -9.10 -19.43 8.82
C ARG A 250 -9.90 -20.70 8.64
N LYS A 251 -9.29 -21.84 8.94
CA LYS A 251 -9.99 -23.14 9.01
C LYS A 251 -10.79 -23.20 10.31
N LEU A 252 -12.10 -23.34 10.21
CA LEU A 252 -13.04 -23.51 11.30
C LEU A 252 -13.74 -24.87 11.15
N LYS A 253 -14.50 -25.31 12.16
CA LYS A 253 -15.28 -26.57 12.07
C LYS A 253 -16.24 -26.50 10.90
N GLY A 254 -16.04 -27.36 9.91
CA GLY A 254 -16.90 -27.48 8.73
C GLY A 254 -16.84 -26.33 7.71
N ARG A 255 -15.93 -25.36 7.85
CA ARG A 255 -15.79 -24.23 6.91
C ARG A 255 -14.41 -23.58 6.93
N ARG A 256 -14.09 -22.81 5.90
CA ARG A 256 -13.11 -21.71 5.94
C ARG A 256 -13.83 -20.37 5.92
N ALA A 257 -13.31 -19.39 6.62
CA ALA A 257 -13.87 -18.05 6.63
C ALA A 257 -12.80 -16.99 6.78
N CYS A 258 -13.02 -15.83 6.15
CA CYS A 258 -12.21 -14.63 6.34
C CYS A 258 -13.10 -13.40 6.35
N LEU A 259 -12.55 -12.28 6.85
CA LEU A 259 -13.15 -10.97 6.68
C LEU A 259 -12.68 -10.39 5.35
N ALA A 260 -13.61 -9.90 4.56
CA ALA A 260 -13.36 -9.21 3.30
C ALA A 260 -14.03 -7.83 3.31
N CYS A 261 -13.63 -6.95 2.39
CA CYS A 261 -14.19 -5.61 2.22
C CYS A 261 -14.50 -5.36 0.75
N GLY A 262 -15.68 -4.84 0.47
CA GLY A 262 -16.15 -4.44 -0.85
C GLY A 262 -17.19 -3.32 -0.76
N ASP A 263 -17.92 -3.03 -1.82
CA ASP A 263 -18.90 -1.93 -1.85
C ASP A 263 -19.95 -2.03 -0.77
N GLY A 264 -20.40 -3.24 -0.41
CA GLY A 264 -21.33 -3.47 0.72
C GLY A 264 -20.73 -3.27 2.12
N GLY A 265 -19.43 -2.95 2.22
CA GLY A 265 -18.72 -2.82 3.50
C GLY A 265 -17.95 -4.08 3.89
N TRP A 266 -17.84 -4.35 5.19
CA TRP A 266 -17.23 -5.58 5.66
C TRP A 266 -18.17 -6.76 5.56
N VAL A 267 -17.62 -7.87 5.04
CA VAL A 267 -18.36 -9.13 4.83
C VAL A 267 -17.55 -10.31 5.33
N GLU A 268 -18.19 -11.24 6.03
CA GLU A 268 -17.62 -12.56 6.29
C GLU A 268 -17.80 -13.43 5.04
N LEU A 269 -16.70 -13.73 4.36
CA LEU A 269 -16.69 -14.63 3.20
C LEU A 269 -16.40 -16.05 3.68
N ARG A 270 -17.28 -17.02 3.36
CA ARG A 270 -17.20 -18.39 3.86
C ARG A 270 -17.26 -19.42 2.73
N LEU A 271 -16.42 -20.46 2.84
CA LEU A 271 -16.51 -21.67 2.06
C LEU A 271 -16.83 -22.86 2.98
N LEU A 272 -18.04 -23.38 2.88
CA LEU A 272 -18.46 -24.57 3.63
C LEU A 272 -17.76 -25.82 3.08
N ALA A 273 -17.31 -26.73 3.95
CA ALA A 273 -16.58 -27.94 3.54
C ALA A 273 -17.37 -28.79 2.52
N ARG A 274 -18.69 -28.87 2.66
CA ARG A 274 -19.59 -29.60 1.74
C ARG A 274 -19.78 -28.93 0.36
N ARG A 275 -19.37 -27.67 0.21
CA ARG A 275 -19.46 -26.88 -1.05
C ARG A 275 -18.13 -26.72 -1.76
N ARG A 276 -17.08 -27.41 -1.29
CA ARG A 276 -15.79 -27.39 -1.95
C ARG A 276 -15.87 -27.99 -3.34
N SER A 277 -15.24 -27.34 -4.30
CA SER A 277 -15.16 -27.76 -5.69
C SER A 277 -13.89 -27.21 -6.35
N GLU A 278 -13.59 -27.64 -7.55
CA GLU A 278 -12.51 -27.09 -8.36
C GLU A 278 -12.73 -25.59 -8.65
N MET A 279 -13.98 -25.15 -8.78
CA MET A 279 -14.33 -23.77 -9.11
C MET A 279 -14.02 -22.78 -7.99
N ASN A 280 -14.08 -23.22 -6.74
CA ASN A 280 -13.87 -22.35 -5.56
C ASN A 280 -12.62 -22.69 -4.75
N ARG A 281 -11.82 -23.68 -5.16
CA ARG A 281 -10.62 -24.11 -4.42
C ARG A 281 -9.56 -23.01 -4.29
N GLY A 282 -9.55 -22.01 -5.17
CA GLY A 282 -8.67 -20.83 -5.07
C GLY A 282 -8.76 -20.15 -3.71
N PHE A 283 -9.96 -20.12 -3.12
CA PHE A 283 -10.18 -19.55 -1.80
C PHE A 283 -9.41 -20.25 -0.67
N GLU A 284 -9.05 -21.52 -0.84
CA GLU A 284 -8.27 -22.24 0.18
C GLU A 284 -6.81 -21.78 0.28
N ARG A 285 -6.28 -21.19 -0.80
CA ARG A 285 -4.91 -20.67 -0.90
C ARG A 285 -4.84 -19.15 -0.79
N ALA A 286 -6.01 -18.50 -0.67
CA ALA A 286 -6.10 -17.07 -0.54
C ALA A 286 -5.47 -16.59 0.77
N ARG A 287 -4.97 -15.36 0.77
CA ARG A 287 -4.31 -14.71 1.92
C ARG A 287 -4.89 -13.30 2.10
N ARG A 288 -4.64 -12.71 3.24
CA ARG A 288 -4.86 -11.28 3.43
C ARG A 288 -4.19 -10.49 2.32
N GLY A 289 -4.89 -9.47 1.81
CA GLY A 289 -4.41 -8.65 0.71
C GLY A 289 -4.71 -9.20 -0.69
N ASP A 290 -5.14 -10.44 -0.84
CA ASP A 290 -5.72 -10.91 -2.10
C ASP A 290 -7.10 -10.29 -2.33
N VAL A 291 -7.55 -10.31 -3.57
CA VAL A 291 -8.91 -9.94 -3.97
C VAL A 291 -9.63 -11.19 -4.44
N ALA A 292 -10.78 -11.47 -3.84
CA ALA A 292 -11.70 -12.48 -4.33
C ALA A 292 -12.70 -11.84 -5.30
N LEU A 293 -12.74 -12.34 -6.53
CA LEU A 293 -13.77 -12.02 -7.49
C LEU A 293 -14.86 -13.10 -7.39
N VAL A 294 -16.06 -12.68 -7.03
CA VAL A 294 -17.22 -13.55 -6.79
C VAL A 294 -18.40 -13.12 -7.67
N ASP A 295 -19.28 -14.05 -8.00
CA ASP A 295 -20.45 -13.75 -8.83
C ASP A 295 -21.52 -12.97 -8.04
N GLY A 296 -22.27 -12.11 -8.73
CA GLY A 296 -23.39 -11.37 -8.20
C GLY A 296 -23.01 -10.06 -7.48
N PRO A 297 -24.01 -9.42 -6.84
CA PRO A 297 -23.84 -8.11 -6.21
C PRO A 297 -23.00 -8.16 -4.95
N ALA A 298 -22.50 -6.99 -4.52
CA ALA A 298 -21.72 -6.86 -3.31
C ALA A 298 -22.52 -7.29 -2.07
N PRO A 299 -22.04 -8.28 -1.30
CA PRO A 299 -22.71 -8.72 -0.09
C PRO A 299 -22.54 -7.71 1.05
N GLU A 300 -23.56 -7.58 1.93
CA GLU A 300 -23.53 -6.60 3.01
C GLU A 300 -22.86 -7.10 4.30
N ARG A 301 -23.01 -8.37 4.66
CA ARG A 301 -22.53 -8.91 5.96
C ARG A 301 -21.89 -10.27 5.86
N LEU A 302 -22.49 -11.15 5.08
CA LEU A 302 -22.13 -12.54 4.99
C LEU A 302 -22.32 -13.05 3.57
N ARG A 303 -21.34 -13.80 3.07
CA ARG A 303 -21.42 -14.50 1.79
C ARG A 303 -20.92 -15.93 1.95
N ASP A 304 -21.81 -16.89 1.73
CA ASP A 304 -21.44 -18.28 1.53
C ASP A 304 -21.14 -18.53 0.06
N LEU A 305 -19.93 -18.97 -0.24
CA LEU A 305 -19.50 -19.34 -1.59
C LEU A 305 -20.27 -20.60 -2.03
N GLY A 306 -20.83 -20.57 -3.25
CA GLY A 306 -21.53 -21.69 -3.86
C GLY A 306 -20.59 -22.82 -4.27
N GLN A 307 -21.12 -24.01 -4.47
CA GLN A 307 -20.35 -25.15 -4.98
C GLN A 307 -19.96 -24.93 -6.44
N ASP A 308 -20.90 -24.41 -7.23
CA ASP A 308 -20.73 -24.16 -8.67
C ASP A 308 -20.29 -22.71 -8.97
N GLU A 309 -19.94 -21.95 -7.92
CA GLU A 309 -19.50 -20.57 -8.04
C GLU A 309 -18.01 -20.49 -8.34
N ALA A 310 -17.66 -19.83 -9.44
CA ALA A 310 -16.27 -19.56 -9.78
C ALA A 310 -15.70 -18.46 -8.86
N VAL A 311 -14.77 -18.84 -7.98
CA VAL A 311 -14.06 -17.92 -7.12
C VAL A 311 -12.65 -17.73 -7.64
N GLU A 312 -12.41 -16.59 -8.24
CA GLU A 312 -11.07 -16.20 -8.71
C GLU A 312 -10.36 -15.41 -7.62
N ILE A 313 -9.13 -15.80 -7.32
CA ILE A 313 -8.28 -15.10 -6.36
C ILE A 313 -7.17 -14.39 -7.12
N VAL A 314 -7.19 -13.07 -7.06
CA VAL A 314 -6.17 -12.19 -7.61
C VAL A 314 -5.25 -11.75 -6.49
N SER A 315 -3.94 -11.85 -6.69
CA SER A 315 -2.91 -11.31 -5.78
C SER A 315 -2.32 -10.05 -6.42
N PRO A 316 -2.87 -8.85 -6.14
CA PRO A 316 -2.55 -7.65 -6.91
C PRO A 316 -1.08 -7.22 -6.79
N ALA A 317 -0.46 -7.45 -5.63
CA ALA A 317 0.96 -7.16 -5.41
C ALA A 317 1.92 -8.27 -5.89
N GLY A 318 1.39 -9.29 -6.57
CA GLY A 318 2.14 -10.52 -6.86
C GLY A 318 2.20 -11.47 -5.65
N ARG A 319 2.70 -12.68 -5.87
CA ARG A 319 3.02 -13.62 -4.79
C ARG A 319 4.55 -13.63 -4.63
N THR A 320 5.01 -13.10 -3.53
CA THR A 320 6.40 -13.27 -3.07
C THR A 320 6.57 -14.65 -2.42
#